data_bbbe2d4a864c14511dd07a88e8ba12d1
#
_entry.id   bbbe2d4a864c14511dd07a88e8ba12d1
#
_cell.length_a   1.000
_cell.length_b   1.000
_cell.length_c   1.000
_cell.angle_alpha   90.00
_cell.angle_beta   90.00
_cell.angle_gamma   90.00
#
_symmetry.space_group_name_H-M   'P 1'
#
loop_
_entity.id
_entity.type
_entity.pdbx_description
1 polymer ?
#
loop_
_entity_poly.entity_id
_entity_poly.type
_entity_poly.pdbx_seq_one_letter_code
_entity_poly.pdbx_strand_id
1 'polypeptide(L)'
;FSSVEENFEEPVFVWAHMNLPHGPYIFDSNGEPITPGTPLLLTANPEHRVSGWDEKQQYIQQVQFGNKMMKKIVNEILSKEKPAIIIFQSDHGTAWDVNWSEPSKDDVWERLKIFNAIYFPDEEKRKMLEDDRTAVNTFRIVFNSYFGSNYEMLEDKMYWGWNAKPYYFEEVTNYLLEK
;
A
#
# COMPACT_ATOMS: atom_id res chain seq x y z
N PHE A 1 5.42 17.54 2.49
CA PHE A 1 4.05 17.37 2.98
C PHE A 1 3.67 18.43 3.99
N SER A 2 4.55 18.74 4.95
CA SER A 2 4.28 19.73 6.02
C SER A 2 4.01 21.14 5.53
N SER A 3 4.50 21.52 4.36
CA SER A 3 4.33 22.88 3.77
C SER A 3 3.07 23.03 2.93
N VAL A 4 2.40 21.97 2.56
CA VAL A 4 1.21 22.06 1.66
C VAL A 4 0.03 22.72 2.36
N GLU A 5 -0.17 22.46 3.67
CA GLU A 5 -1.31 22.98 4.42
C GLU A 5 -1.16 24.44 4.87
N GLU A 6 0.06 24.98 4.93
CA GLU A 6 0.32 26.32 5.45
C GLU A 6 -0.22 27.44 4.55
N ASN A 7 -0.51 27.12 3.30
CA ASN A 7 -0.90 28.10 2.28
C ASN A 7 -2.40 28.06 1.93
N PHE A 8 -3.20 27.20 2.58
CA PHE A 8 -4.61 27.06 2.24
C PHE A 8 -5.51 27.28 3.49
N GLU A 9 -6.51 28.14 3.34
CA GLU A 9 -7.56 28.35 4.35
C GLU A 9 -8.64 27.25 4.28
N GLU A 10 -8.80 26.64 3.13
CA GLU A 10 -9.79 25.61 2.82
C GLU A 10 -9.23 24.19 3.02
N PRO A 11 -10.09 23.16 3.24
CA PRO A 11 -9.67 21.77 3.28
C PRO A 11 -8.97 21.34 1.99
N VAL A 12 -7.84 20.67 2.13
CA VAL A 12 -7.01 20.24 0.99
C VAL A 12 -7.01 18.72 0.87
N PHE A 13 -7.18 18.21 -0.33
CA PHE A 13 -6.91 16.81 -0.64
C PHE A 13 -5.50 16.68 -1.21
N VAL A 14 -4.65 15.90 -0.53
CA VAL A 14 -3.28 15.61 -0.98
C VAL A 14 -3.19 14.15 -1.38
N TRP A 15 -2.89 13.91 -2.64
CA TRP A 15 -2.57 12.57 -3.13
C TRP A 15 -1.08 12.47 -3.42
N ALA A 16 -0.43 11.44 -2.84
CA ALA A 16 0.98 11.20 -3.02
C ALA A 16 1.25 9.75 -3.39
N HIS A 17 1.83 9.55 -4.57
CA HIS A 17 2.28 8.25 -5.01
C HIS A 17 3.75 8.06 -4.62
N MET A 18 4.00 7.12 -3.71
CA MET A 18 5.34 6.74 -3.28
C MET A 18 5.68 5.37 -3.84
N ASN A 19 6.73 5.29 -4.66
CA ASN A 19 7.18 4.03 -5.24
C ASN A 19 7.85 3.06 -4.23
N LEU A 20 8.08 3.49 -3.00
CA LEU A 20 8.60 2.62 -1.95
C LEU A 20 7.50 1.67 -1.46
N PRO A 21 7.78 0.38 -1.31
CA PRO A 21 9.08 -0.31 -1.41
C PRO A 21 9.35 -0.97 -2.78
N HIS A 22 8.70 -0.54 -3.87
CA HIS A 22 8.93 -1.09 -5.22
C HIS A 22 10.42 -1.02 -5.63
N GLY A 23 10.90 -2.01 -6.38
CA GLY A 23 12.26 -1.98 -6.96
C GLY A 23 12.44 -0.83 -8.00
N PRO A 24 13.67 -0.38 -8.24
CA PRO A 24 14.92 -0.93 -7.70
C PRO A 24 15.10 -0.63 -6.21
N TYR A 25 15.70 -1.57 -5.49
CA TYR A 25 15.97 -1.41 -4.05
C TYR A 25 17.27 -0.63 -3.89
N ILE A 26 17.15 0.68 -3.73
CA ILE A 26 18.28 1.64 -3.74
C ILE A 26 18.60 2.22 -2.37
N PHE A 27 17.80 1.92 -1.36
CA PHE A 27 17.98 2.43 0.00
C PHE A 27 18.17 1.28 1.00
N ASP A 28 19.07 1.47 1.95
CA ASP A 28 19.14 0.65 3.14
C ASP A 28 18.02 1.02 4.14
N SER A 29 17.96 0.34 5.27
CA SER A 29 16.96 0.59 6.30
C SER A 29 17.04 1.97 6.96
N ASN A 30 18.11 2.74 6.75
CA ASN A 30 18.29 4.10 7.24
C ASN A 30 18.04 5.16 6.18
N GLY A 31 17.87 4.74 4.92
CA GLY A 31 17.69 5.64 3.78
C GLY A 31 19.00 6.03 3.11
N GLU A 32 20.10 5.38 3.49
CA GLU A 32 21.37 5.58 2.80
C GLU A 32 21.36 4.83 1.47
N PRO A 33 21.94 5.44 0.41
CA PRO A 33 22.03 4.77 -0.88
C PRO A 33 22.81 3.46 -0.78
N ILE A 34 22.25 2.39 -1.30
CA ILE A 34 22.98 1.13 -1.43
C ILE A 34 24.04 1.31 -2.51
N THR A 35 25.27 0.99 -2.18
CA THR A 35 26.55 1.28 -2.82
C THR A 35 26.54 1.47 -4.35
N PRO A 36 27.33 2.45 -4.89
CA PRO A 36 27.53 2.66 -6.33
C PRO A 36 28.04 1.40 -7.02
N GLY A 37 27.36 0.95 -8.07
CA GLY A 37 27.65 -0.28 -8.80
C GLY A 37 26.55 -1.31 -8.70
N THR A 38 25.56 -1.11 -7.84
CA THR A 38 24.32 -1.88 -7.91
C THR A 38 23.64 -1.56 -9.23
N PRO A 39 23.38 -2.55 -10.10
CA PRO A 39 22.69 -2.27 -11.34
C PRO A 39 21.29 -1.69 -11.02
N LEU A 40 21.03 -0.50 -11.54
CA LEU A 40 19.69 0.12 -11.53
C LEU A 40 18.75 -0.65 -12.49
N LEU A 41 19.05 -1.89 -12.75
CA LEU A 41 18.36 -2.71 -13.71
C LEU A 41 17.11 -3.31 -13.05
N LEU A 42 16.02 -2.62 -13.26
CA LEU A 42 14.65 -3.13 -13.17
C LEU A 42 14.43 -4.31 -14.14
N THR A 43 15.25 -5.32 -14.09
CA THR A 43 15.02 -6.47 -14.94
C THR A 43 14.39 -7.57 -14.12
N ALA A 44 13.13 -7.84 -14.41
CA ALA A 44 12.49 -9.11 -14.06
C ALA A 44 13.25 -10.33 -14.66
N ASN A 45 14.37 -10.10 -15.36
CA ASN A 45 15.16 -11.15 -15.97
C ASN A 45 16.19 -11.68 -14.98
N PRO A 46 16.06 -12.95 -14.52
CA PRO A 46 16.99 -13.58 -13.60
C PRO A 46 18.45 -13.59 -14.08
N GLU A 47 18.68 -13.55 -15.40
CA GLU A 47 20.03 -13.57 -16.00
C GLU A 47 20.83 -12.28 -15.72
N HIS A 48 20.16 -11.20 -15.33
CA HIS A 48 20.80 -9.93 -15.02
C HIS A 48 20.98 -9.71 -13.51
N ARG A 49 20.70 -10.70 -12.67
CA ARG A 49 20.92 -10.61 -11.22
C ARG A 49 22.41 -10.60 -10.92
N VAL A 50 22.83 -9.63 -10.10
CA VAL A 50 24.22 -9.56 -9.62
C VAL A 50 24.46 -10.72 -8.65
N SER A 51 25.57 -11.44 -8.86
CA SER A 51 25.97 -12.52 -7.95
C SER A 51 26.11 -11.99 -6.52
N GLY A 52 25.47 -12.66 -5.55
CA GLY A 52 25.45 -12.26 -4.16
C GLY A 52 24.44 -11.18 -3.78
N TRP A 53 23.60 -10.74 -4.70
CA TRP A 53 22.51 -9.82 -4.42
C TRP A 53 21.30 -10.57 -3.86
N ASP A 54 20.97 -10.33 -2.58
CA ASP A 54 19.76 -10.86 -1.94
C ASP A 54 18.63 -9.84 -2.09
N GLU A 55 17.80 -10.03 -3.10
CA GLU A 55 16.71 -9.15 -3.44
C GLU A 55 15.65 -9.05 -2.34
N LYS A 56 15.34 -10.17 -1.67
CA LYS A 56 14.39 -10.18 -0.54
C LYS A 56 14.92 -9.37 0.64
N GLN A 57 16.23 -9.48 0.94
CA GLN A 57 16.86 -8.69 1.99
C GLN A 57 16.87 -7.20 1.67
N GLN A 58 17.12 -6.82 0.42
CA GLN A 58 17.07 -5.41 0.01
C GLN A 58 15.65 -4.86 0.05
N TYR A 59 14.66 -5.63 -0.36
CA TYR A 59 13.26 -5.29 -0.19
C TYR A 59 12.91 -5.01 1.28
N ILE A 60 13.32 -5.89 2.20
CA ILE A 60 13.09 -5.72 3.64
C ILE A 60 13.70 -4.41 4.15
N GLN A 61 14.91 -4.08 3.76
CA GLN A 61 15.56 -2.82 4.15
C GLN A 61 14.78 -1.62 3.62
N GLN A 62 14.35 -1.65 2.36
CA GLN A 62 13.58 -0.56 1.78
C GLN A 62 12.19 -0.41 2.41
N VAL A 63 11.53 -1.51 2.81
CA VAL A 63 10.30 -1.50 3.63
C VAL A 63 10.55 -0.84 4.98
N GLN A 64 11.64 -1.18 5.66
CA GLN A 64 11.99 -0.58 6.95
C GLN A 64 12.21 0.92 6.84
N PHE A 65 12.89 1.37 5.79
CA PHE A 65 13.06 2.78 5.50
C PHE A 65 11.71 3.47 5.21
N GLY A 66 10.89 2.89 4.33
CA GLY A 66 9.54 3.38 4.03
C GLY A 66 8.69 3.54 5.28
N ASN A 67 8.72 2.56 6.20
CA ASN A 67 8.02 2.63 7.48
C ASN A 67 8.50 3.78 8.37
N LYS A 68 9.81 4.06 8.42
CA LYS A 68 10.36 5.22 9.13
C LYS A 68 9.84 6.53 8.54
N MET A 69 9.82 6.64 7.21
CA MET A 69 9.32 7.82 6.52
C MET A 69 7.82 8.03 6.74
N MET A 70 6.99 6.98 6.64
CA MET A 70 5.56 7.05 6.92
C MET A 70 5.29 7.49 8.36
N LYS A 71 5.98 6.92 9.34
CA LYS A 71 5.85 7.36 10.75
C LYS A 71 6.21 8.82 10.94
N LYS A 72 7.26 9.30 10.28
CA LYS A 72 7.65 10.72 10.34
C LYS A 72 6.55 11.61 9.76
N ILE A 73 6.00 11.27 8.59
CA ILE A 73 4.90 12.00 7.95
C ILE A 73 3.67 12.06 8.86
N VAL A 74 3.26 10.91 9.42
CA VAL A 74 2.12 10.85 10.34
C VAL A 74 2.33 11.75 11.55
N ASN A 75 3.51 11.67 12.19
CA ASN A 75 3.80 12.50 13.35
C ASN A 75 3.79 14.00 13.03
N GLU A 76 4.32 14.40 11.86
CA GLU A 76 4.29 15.78 11.40
C GLU A 76 2.85 16.26 11.15
N ILE A 77 1.99 15.44 10.52
CA ILE A 77 0.58 15.78 10.30
C ILE A 77 -0.17 15.89 11.63
N LEU A 78 -0.02 14.90 12.50
CA LEU A 78 -0.74 14.85 13.77
C LEU A 78 -0.24 15.87 14.81
N SER A 79 0.96 16.41 14.64
CA SER A 79 1.47 17.50 15.48
C SER A 79 0.81 18.85 15.21
N LYS A 80 0.07 18.99 14.12
CA LYS A 80 -0.66 20.19 13.76
C LYS A 80 -2.04 20.19 14.43
N GLU A 81 -2.55 21.37 14.76
CA GLU A 81 -3.86 21.51 15.39
C GLU A 81 -5.05 21.28 14.44
N LYS A 82 -4.77 21.11 13.15
CA LYS A 82 -5.82 20.86 12.14
C LYS A 82 -6.18 19.36 12.07
N PRO A 83 -7.48 19.02 12.11
CA PRO A 83 -7.89 17.62 11.97
C PRO A 83 -7.54 17.10 10.56
N ALA A 84 -6.96 15.91 10.49
CA ALA A 84 -6.58 15.29 9.23
C ALA A 84 -7.14 13.87 9.14
N ILE A 85 -7.57 13.49 7.94
CA ILE A 85 -7.81 12.09 7.55
C ILE A 85 -6.53 11.61 6.89
N ILE A 86 -5.98 10.48 7.35
CA ILE A 86 -4.75 9.91 6.79
C ILE A 86 -5.06 8.52 6.25
N ILE A 87 -4.72 8.27 5.00
CA ILE A 87 -4.89 6.97 4.34
C ILE A 87 -3.55 6.56 3.73
N PHE A 88 -3.00 5.44 4.18
CA PHE A 88 -1.90 4.75 3.53
C PHE A 88 -2.44 3.47 2.92
N GLN A 89 -2.28 3.31 1.63
CA GLN A 89 -2.80 2.16 0.92
C GLN A 89 -1.84 1.76 -0.19
N SER A 90 -1.43 0.48 -0.22
CA SER A 90 -0.73 -0.06 -1.37
C SER A 90 -1.72 -0.63 -2.38
N ASP A 91 -1.29 -0.72 -3.63
CA ASP A 91 -2.06 -1.29 -4.74
C ASP A 91 -2.05 -2.82 -4.72
N HIS A 92 -0.95 -3.42 -4.27
CA HIS A 92 -0.77 -4.87 -4.17
C HIS A 92 0.35 -5.24 -3.20
N GLY A 93 0.44 -6.52 -2.86
CA GLY A 93 1.56 -7.14 -2.15
C GLY A 93 2.70 -7.55 -3.08
N THR A 94 3.60 -8.38 -2.56
CA THR A 94 4.73 -8.94 -3.34
C THR A 94 4.28 -10.02 -4.33
N ALA A 95 5.21 -10.55 -5.09
CA ALA A 95 4.99 -11.68 -6.00
C ALA A 95 6.32 -12.40 -6.28
N TRP A 96 6.97 -12.89 -5.22
CA TRP A 96 8.29 -13.49 -5.32
C TRP A 96 8.29 -14.85 -6.03
N ASP A 97 7.35 -15.71 -5.66
CA ASP A 97 7.25 -17.07 -6.16
C ASP A 97 5.80 -17.42 -6.58
N VAL A 98 5.01 -16.41 -6.99
CA VAL A 98 3.59 -16.55 -7.30
C VAL A 98 3.32 -17.33 -8.57
N ASN A 99 2.51 -18.38 -8.48
CA ASN A 99 1.96 -19.07 -9.64
C ASN A 99 0.72 -18.35 -10.19
N TRP A 100 0.92 -17.53 -11.20
CA TRP A 100 -0.15 -16.72 -11.78
C TRP A 100 -1.26 -17.51 -12.46
N SER A 101 -0.94 -18.71 -12.98
CA SER A 101 -1.90 -19.53 -13.74
C SER A 101 -2.81 -20.37 -12.88
N GLU A 102 -2.30 -20.83 -11.75
CA GLU A 102 -2.99 -21.71 -10.80
C GLU A 102 -2.58 -21.29 -9.39
N PRO A 103 -3.10 -20.15 -8.89
CA PRO A 103 -2.66 -19.62 -7.63
C PRO A 103 -3.08 -20.49 -6.45
N SER A 104 -2.14 -20.77 -5.58
CA SER A 104 -2.41 -21.31 -4.26
C SER A 104 -2.99 -20.24 -3.33
N LYS A 105 -3.47 -20.65 -2.16
CA LYS A 105 -3.90 -19.72 -1.11
C LYS A 105 -2.77 -18.76 -0.69
N ASP A 106 -1.54 -19.27 -0.60
CA ASP A 106 -0.36 -18.46 -0.23
C ASP A 106 -0.01 -17.44 -1.31
N ASP A 107 -0.13 -17.79 -2.59
CA ASP A 107 0.05 -16.86 -3.71
C ASP A 107 -0.96 -15.71 -3.66
N VAL A 108 -2.24 -16.03 -3.40
CA VAL A 108 -3.30 -15.03 -3.26
C VAL A 108 -3.03 -14.14 -2.05
N TRP A 109 -2.61 -14.72 -0.93
CA TRP A 109 -2.24 -13.97 0.27
C TRP A 109 -1.06 -13.03 0.00
N GLU A 110 0.00 -13.53 -0.60
CA GLU A 110 1.19 -12.72 -0.91
C GLU A 110 0.85 -11.51 -1.79
N ARG A 111 0.00 -11.72 -2.80
CA ARG A 111 -0.29 -10.68 -3.78
C ARG A 111 -1.40 -9.72 -3.39
N LEU A 112 -2.49 -10.21 -2.79
CA LEU A 112 -3.69 -9.41 -2.54
C LEU A 112 -3.77 -8.84 -1.13
N LYS A 113 -2.94 -9.30 -0.18
CA LYS A 113 -2.89 -8.70 1.14
C LYS A 113 -2.07 -7.42 1.11
N ILE A 114 -2.75 -6.31 0.92
CA ILE A 114 -2.16 -4.98 0.82
C ILE A 114 -1.86 -4.37 2.20
N PHE A 115 -0.91 -3.44 2.25
CA PHE A 115 -0.81 -2.51 3.37
C PHE A 115 -1.97 -1.50 3.27
N ASN A 116 -2.80 -1.45 4.29
CA ASN A 116 -3.92 -0.51 4.38
C ASN A 116 -4.02 0.02 5.81
N ALA A 117 -3.80 1.30 6.00
CA ALA A 117 -3.87 1.96 7.30
C ALA A 117 -4.61 3.29 7.19
N ILE A 118 -5.68 3.43 7.96
CA ILE A 118 -6.56 4.59 7.90
C ILE A 118 -6.65 5.23 9.29
N TYR A 119 -6.49 6.54 9.34
CA TYR A 119 -6.70 7.33 10.54
C TYR A 119 -7.81 8.36 10.30
N PHE A 120 -8.79 8.38 11.21
CA PHE A 120 -9.80 9.42 11.31
C PHE A 120 -9.59 10.22 12.59
N PRO A 121 -9.67 11.55 12.55
CA PRO A 121 -9.51 12.40 13.77
C PRO A 121 -10.65 12.20 14.76
N ASP A 122 -11.85 11.87 14.29
CA ASP A 122 -13.05 11.64 15.10
C ASP A 122 -13.11 10.18 15.56
N GLU A 123 -13.17 9.98 16.88
CA GLU A 123 -13.15 8.65 17.49
C GLU A 123 -14.39 7.81 17.16
N GLU A 124 -15.59 8.46 17.12
CA GLU A 124 -16.82 7.75 16.78
C GLU A 124 -16.80 7.26 15.33
N LYS A 125 -16.23 8.07 14.44
CA LYS A 125 -16.09 7.69 13.02
C LYS A 125 -15.04 6.60 12.81
N ARG A 126 -14.01 6.53 13.67
CA ARG A 126 -13.03 5.42 13.63
C ARG A 126 -13.69 4.05 13.85
N LYS A 127 -14.78 3.97 14.60
CA LYS A 127 -15.54 2.73 14.82
C LYS A 127 -16.19 2.19 13.54
N MET A 128 -16.29 3.01 12.49
CA MET A 128 -16.78 2.57 11.18
C MET A 128 -15.70 1.88 10.34
N LEU A 129 -14.43 1.98 10.77
CA LEU A 129 -13.31 1.28 10.15
C LEU A 129 -13.25 -0.11 10.76
N GLU A 130 -13.59 -1.11 9.98
CA GLU A 130 -13.45 -2.51 10.38
C GLU A 130 -12.09 -3.04 9.93
N ASP A 131 -11.51 -3.88 10.75
CA ASP A 131 -10.34 -4.66 10.35
C ASP A 131 -10.73 -5.64 9.22
N ASP A 132 -9.78 -6.04 8.40
CA ASP A 132 -9.96 -7.02 7.32
C ASP A 132 -10.85 -6.58 6.12
N ARG A 133 -11.12 -5.29 5.94
CA ARG A 133 -11.81 -4.80 4.73
C ARG A 133 -10.89 -4.66 3.53
N THR A 134 -11.45 -4.89 2.34
CA THR A 134 -10.78 -4.51 1.10
C THR A 134 -10.79 -2.99 0.90
N ALA A 135 -9.96 -2.52 -0.03
CA ALA A 135 -9.88 -1.09 -0.33
C ALA A 135 -11.14 -0.52 -1.03
N VAL A 136 -12.06 -1.37 -1.47
CA VAL A 136 -13.21 -0.99 -2.31
C VAL A 136 -14.12 0.06 -1.67
N ASN A 137 -14.24 0.03 -0.34
CA ASN A 137 -15.12 0.91 0.42
C ASN A 137 -14.40 2.08 1.10
N THR A 138 -13.08 2.17 1.02
CA THR A 138 -12.30 3.20 1.73
C THR A 138 -12.86 4.61 1.51
N PHE A 139 -13.02 5.04 0.26
CA PHE A 139 -13.52 6.39 -0.03
C PHE A 139 -15.04 6.54 0.19
N ARG A 140 -15.82 5.45 0.08
CA ARG A 140 -17.25 5.48 0.47
C ARG A 140 -17.42 5.80 1.95
N ILE A 141 -16.61 5.17 2.79
CA ILE A 141 -16.58 5.43 4.24
C ILE A 141 -16.20 6.89 4.50
N VAL A 142 -15.14 7.40 3.86
CA VAL A 142 -14.71 8.80 4.00
C VAL A 142 -15.83 9.76 3.61
N PHE A 143 -16.41 9.60 2.43
CA PHE A 143 -17.46 10.49 1.93
C PHE A 143 -18.73 10.44 2.79
N ASN A 144 -19.15 9.25 3.21
CA ASN A 144 -20.30 9.11 4.09
C ASN A 144 -20.05 9.71 5.47
N SER A 145 -18.83 9.56 6.01
CA SER A 145 -18.50 10.02 7.36
C SER A 145 -18.26 11.52 7.45
N TYR A 146 -17.70 12.17 6.43
CA TYR A 146 -17.21 13.54 6.52
C TYR A 146 -17.85 14.53 5.54
N PHE A 147 -18.47 14.03 4.46
CA PHE A 147 -19.01 14.88 3.41
C PHE A 147 -20.52 14.78 3.25
N GLY A 148 -21.21 14.12 4.19
CA GLY A 148 -22.68 14.01 4.18
C GLY A 148 -23.24 13.19 3.01
N SER A 149 -22.41 12.37 2.36
CA SER A 149 -22.85 11.46 1.32
C SER A 149 -23.57 10.24 1.91
N ASN A 150 -24.28 9.52 1.07
CA ASN A 150 -24.96 8.26 1.42
C ASN A 150 -24.69 7.21 0.35
N TYR A 151 -23.40 6.94 0.09
CA TYR A 151 -23.01 5.88 -0.84
C TYR A 151 -23.29 4.52 -0.24
N GLU A 152 -23.95 3.65 -1.02
CA GLU A 152 -24.12 2.26 -0.67
C GLU A 152 -22.75 1.56 -0.57
N MET A 153 -22.54 0.77 0.47
CA MET A 153 -21.31 -0.02 0.64
C MET A 153 -21.33 -1.19 -0.33
N LEU A 154 -20.26 -1.36 -1.04
CA LEU A 154 -20.07 -2.51 -1.94
C LEU A 154 -19.70 -3.75 -1.12
N GLU A 155 -20.04 -4.90 -1.67
CA GLU A 155 -19.59 -6.19 -1.15
C GLU A 155 -18.07 -6.29 -1.26
N ASP A 156 -17.42 -6.74 -0.17
CA ASP A 156 -15.98 -6.95 -0.14
C ASP A 156 -15.60 -8.22 -0.91
N LYS A 157 -15.29 -8.06 -2.18
CA LYS A 157 -14.86 -9.13 -3.08
C LYS A 157 -13.48 -8.88 -3.62
N MET A 158 -12.72 -9.96 -3.74
CA MET A 158 -11.39 -9.96 -4.33
C MET A 158 -11.32 -10.90 -5.52
N TYR A 159 -10.62 -10.44 -6.54
CA TYR A 159 -10.55 -11.15 -7.80
C TYR A 159 -9.08 -11.34 -8.20
N TRP A 160 -8.75 -12.56 -8.59
CA TRP A 160 -7.48 -12.89 -9.21
C TRP A 160 -7.56 -12.73 -10.72
N GLY A 161 -6.58 -12.08 -11.30
CA GLY A 161 -6.42 -11.95 -12.74
C GLY A 161 -4.95 -11.85 -13.09
N TRP A 162 -4.59 -12.15 -14.34
CA TRP A 162 -3.23 -12.10 -14.82
C TRP A 162 -3.13 -11.64 -16.29
N ASN A 163 -1.93 -11.21 -16.68
CA ASN A 163 -1.70 -10.63 -18.01
C ASN A 163 -1.96 -11.60 -19.18
N ALA A 164 -1.78 -12.91 -19.00
CA ALA A 164 -2.03 -13.90 -20.04
C ALA A 164 -3.53 -14.10 -20.34
N LYS A 165 -4.40 -13.76 -19.38
CA LYS A 165 -5.86 -13.83 -19.52
C LYS A 165 -6.51 -12.55 -18.97
N PRO A 166 -6.31 -11.39 -19.60
CA PRO A 166 -6.63 -10.06 -19.01
C PRO A 166 -8.11 -9.81 -18.77
N TYR A 167 -9.01 -10.61 -19.32
CA TYR A 167 -10.46 -10.51 -19.12
C TYR A 167 -11.04 -11.66 -18.28
N TYR A 168 -10.21 -12.52 -17.74
CA TYR A 168 -10.61 -13.58 -16.85
C TYR A 168 -10.31 -13.17 -15.40
N PHE A 169 -11.36 -13.13 -14.58
CA PHE A 169 -11.26 -12.82 -13.16
C PHE A 169 -11.88 -13.97 -12.36
N GLU A 170 -11.10 -14.55 -11.48
CA GLU A 170 -11.55 -15.57 -10.55
C GLU A 170 -11.77 -14.94 -9.16
N GLU A 171 -12.96 -15.13 -8.59
CA GLU A 171 -13.23 -14.66 -7.24
C GLU A 171 -12.46 -15.50 -6.21
N VAL A 172 -11.59 -14.85 -5.44
CA VAL A 172 -10.70 -15.49 -4.46
C VAL A 172 -10.93 -14.98 -3.03
N THR A 173 -12.04 -14.35 -2.79
CA THR A 173 -12.41 -13.76 -1.48
C THR A 173 -12.26 -14.77 -0.34
N ASN A 174 -12.71 -16.01 -0.53
CA ASN A 174 -12.65 -17.06 0.48
C ASN A 174 -11.20 -17.46 0.85
N TYR A 175 -10.24 -17.27 -0.04
CA TYR A 175 -8.83 -17.58 0.25
C TYR A 175 -8.24 -16.68 1.33
N LEU A 176 -8.78 -15.47 1.51
CA LEU A 176 -8.30 -14.47 2.47
C LEU A 176 -9.11 -14.43 3.77
N LEU A 177 -10.35 -14.90 3.77
CA LEU A 177 -11.23 -14.92 4.94
C LEU A 177 -11.07 -16.17 5.82
N GLU A 178 -10.62 -17.28 5.27
CA GLU A 178 -10.34 -18.49 6.02
C GLU A 178 -8.94 -18.42 6.67
N LYS A 179 -8.93 -18.18 7.98
CA LYS A 179 -7.72 -18.27 8.83
C LYS A 179 -7.41 -19.70 9.16
#